data_8e234de69218343f3053e4a6455dab96
#
_entry.id   8e234de69218343f3053e4a6455dab96
#
_cell.length_a   1.000
_cell.length_b   1.000
_cell.length_c   1.000
_cell.angle_alpha   90.00
_cell.angle_beta   90.00
_cell.angle_gamma   90.00
#
_symmetry.space_group_name_H-M   'P 1'
#
loop_
_entity.id
_entity.type
_entity.pdbx_description
1 polymer ?
#
loop_
_entity_poly.entity_id
_entity_poly.type
_entity_poly.pdbx_seq_one_letter_code
_entity_poly.pdbx_strand_id
1 'polypeptide(L)'
;MISIEQIKAARALLNWDQAMLAKMAGISLPALGNLERGAVTPRLKTLEAVQKALEEAGIEFTEGSGLRHRREALKIDMLEGPQAIQRLFEDFYATLEKEGGELLVRGVSEQTFIKKARPHLAAYLEKVGRHKGIQTRLLVCEGDVYFVGHRETSIYRWVDKEVFGLVPSYIYGDKHAVLLWGSPARVVITQNPSLAETYRRQFEADWKNARRPPKDILYQWP
;
A
#
# COMPACT_ATOMS: atom_id res chain seq x y z
N MET A 1 -14.43 1.38 -27.75
CA MET A 1 -14.42 -0.07 -28.00
C MET A 1 -13.07 -0.40 -28.61
N ILE A 2 -12.37 -1.40 -28.10
CA ILE A 2 -11.02 -1.75 -28.56
C ILE A 2 -11.08 -2.49 -29.91
N SER A 3 -10.05 -2.30 -30.73
CA SER A 3 -9.89 -2.98 -32.02
C SER A 3 -9.15 -4.31 -31.89
N ILE A 4 -9.23 -5.15 -32.93
CA ILE A 4 -8.51 -6.42 -32.99
C ILE A 4 -7.00 -6.20 -32.94
N GLU A 5 -6.53 -5.15 -33.61
CA GLU A 5 -5.12 -4.76 -33.64
C GLU A 5 -4.64 -4.34 -32.23
N GLN A 6 -5.47 -3.61 -31.52
CA GLN A 6 -5.17 -3.25 -30.11
C GLN A 6 -5.12 -4.47 -29.21
N ILE A 7 -6.00 -5.46 -29.37
CA ILE A 7 -5.95 -6.71 -28.60
C ILE A 7 -4.63 -7.45 -28.82
N LYS A 8 -4.22 -7.62 -30.10
CA LYS A 8 -2.95 -8.28 -30.45
C LYS A 8 -1.75 -7.52 -29.89
N ALA A 9 -1.73 -6.21 -30.06
CA ALA A 9 -0.65 -5.34 -29.57
C ALA A 9 -0.56 -5.35 -28.05
N ALA A 10 -1.70 -5.29 -27.32
CA ALA A 10 -1.77 -5.37 -25.88
C ALA A 10 -1.23 -6.71 -25.36
N ARG A 11 -1.63 -7.81 -25.98
CA ARG A 11 -1.15 -9.15 -25.66
C ARG A 11 0.38 -9.26 -25.88
N ALA A 12 0.88 -8.75 -27.00
CA ALA A 12 2.31 -8.74 -27.28
C ALA A 12 3.09 -7.88 -26.25
N LEU A 13 2.54 -6.74 -25.86
CA LEU A 13 3.16 -5.85 -24.86
C LEU A 13 3.24 -6.52 -23.47
N LEU A 14 2.26 -7.39 -23.14
CA LEU A 14 2.25 -8.17 -21.90
C LEU A 14 3.06 -9.48 -21.99
N ASN A 15 3.66 -9.80 -23.13
CA ASN A 15 4.27 -11.12 -23.42
C ASN A 15 3.30 -12.30 -23.16
N TRP A 16 2.00 -12.10 -23.40
CA TRP A 16 1.00 -13.13 -23.26
C TRP A 16 0.77 -13.88 -24.58
N ASP A 17 0.61 -15.19 -24.49
CA ASP A 17 0.06 -15.97 -25.60
C ASP A 17 -1.48 -15.90 -25.62
N GLN A 18 -2.09 -16.43 -26.66
CA GLN A 18 -3.54 -16.47 -26.79
C GLN A 18 -4.21 -17.27 -25.67
N ALA A 19 -3.56 -18.35 -25.18
CA ALA A 19 -4.11 -19.19 -24.13
C ALA A 19 -4.20 -18.42 -22.80
N MET A 20 -3.17 -17.63 -22.50
CA MET A 20 -3.14 -16.78 -21.31
C MET A 20 -4.23 -15.71 -21.36
N LEU A 21 -4.37 -14.98 -22.47
CA LEU A 21 -5.42 -13.97 -22.59
C LEU A 21 -6.82 -14.58 -22.53
N ALA A 22 -7.03 -15.72 -23.20
CA ALA A 22 -8.32 -16.43 -23.15
C ALA A 22 -8.70 -16.82 -21.71
N LYS A 23 -7.73 -17.35 -20.95
CA LYS A 23 -7.88 -17.71 -19.54
C LYS A 23 -8.25 -16.48 -18.69
N MET A 24 -7.52 -15.38 -18.84
CA MET A 24 -7.74 -14.15 -18.07
C MET A 24 -9.08 -13.48 -18.41
N ALA A 25 -9.49 -13.54 -19.67
CA ALA A 25 -10.79 -13.01 -20.13
C ALA A 25 -11.98 -13.95 -19.87
N GLY A 26 -11.74 -15.18 -19.37
CA GLY A 26 -12.80 -16.16 -19.14
C GLY A 26 -13.50 -16.64 -20.40
N ILE A 27 -12.78 -16.69 -21.55
CA ILE A 27 -13.30 -17.16 -22.84
C ILE A 27 -12.51 -18.37 -23.34
N SER A 28 -13.04 -19.10 -24.29
CA SER A 28 -12.33 -20.24 -24.88
C SER A 28 -11.22 -19.79 -25.85
N LEU A 29 -10.12 -20.54 -25.91
CA LEU A 29 -9.01 -20.28 -26.84
C LEU A 29 -9.48 -20.19 -28.31
N PRO A 30 -10.36 -21.07 -28.83
CA PRO A 30 -10.90 -20.91 -30.16
C PRO A 30 -11.69 -19.61 -30.37
N ALA A 31 -12.43 -19.13 -29.33
CA ALA A 31 -13.18 -17.88 -29.43
C ALA A 31 -12.22 -16.66 -29.56
N LEU A 32 -11.14 -16.63 -28.77
CA LEU A 32 -10.12 -15.61 -28.90
C LEU A 32 -9.38 -15.68 -30.25
N GLY A 33 -9.02 -16.88 -30.71
CA GLY A 33 -8.38 -17.07 -32.00
C GLY A 33 -9.27 -16.60 -33.19
N ASN A 34 -10.57 -16.85 -33.14
CA ASN A 34 -11.53 -16.34 -34.15
C ASN A 34 -11.65 -14.81 -34.08
N LEU A 35 -11.69 -14.26 -32.89
CA LEU A 35 -11.69 -12.82 -32.65
C LEU A 35 -10.45 -12.15 -33.27
N GLU A 36 -9.26 -12.63 -32.93
CA GLU A 36 -7.99 -12.03 -33.42
C GLU A 36 -7.78 -12.21 -34.93
N ARG A 37 -8.40 -13.22 -35.57
CA ARG A 37 -8.39 -13.37 -37.03
C ARG A 37 -9.43 -12.52 -37.74
N GLY A 38 -10.36 -11.91 -37.02
CA GLY A 38 -11.49 -11.20 -37.60
C GLY A 38 -12.48 -12.13 -38.33
N ALA A 39 -12.45 -13.43 -38.00
CA ALA A 39 -13.29 -14.44 -38.67
C ALA A 39 -14.78 -14.35 -38.27
N VAL A 40 -15.08 -13.64 -37.18
CA VAL A 40 -16.43 -13.46 -36.66
C VAL A 40 -16.60 -12.05 -36.13
N THR A 41 -17.79 -11.47 -36.24
CA THR A 41 -18.14 -10.28 -35.52
C THR A 41 -18.27 -10.58 -34.04
N PRO A 42 -17.40 -10.03 -33.16
CA PRO A 42 -17.43 -10.39 -31.76
C PRO A 42 -18.67 -9.87 -31.05
N ARG A 43 -19.18 -10.65 -30.11
CA ARG A 43 -20.23 -10.14 -29.22
C ARG A 43 -19.65 -9.09 -28.29
N LEU A 44 -20.44 -8.04 -27.99
CA LEU A 44 -20.03 -6.94 -27.12
C LEU A 44 -19.45 -7.45 -25.79
N LYS A 45 -20.14 -8.38 -25.13
CA LYS A 45 -19.67 -9.00 -23.87
C LYS A 45 -18.30 -9.67 -23.98
N THR A 46 -17.96 -10.24 -25.14
CA THR A 46 -16.64 -10.86 -25.36
C THR A 46 -15.56 -9.81 -25.47
N LEU A 47 -15.81 -8.72 -26.19
CA LEU A 47 -14.88 -7.60 -26.28
C LEU A 47 -14.67 -6.94 -24.93
N GLU A 48 -15.73 -6.70 -24.16
CA GLU A 48 -15.66 -6.14 -22.82
C GLU A 48 -14.83 -7.02 -21.87
N ALA A 49 -15.03 -8.34 -21.92
CA ALA A 49 -14.26 -9.29 -21.10
C ALA A 49 -12.76 -9.27 -21.46
N VAL A 50 -12.42 -9.24 -22.75
CA VAL A 50 -11.04 -9.16 -23.22
C VAL A 50 -10.42 -7.80 -22.85
N GLN A 51 -11.14 -6.72 -23.05
CA GLN A 51 -10.69 -5.37 -22.69
C GLN A 51 -10.40 -5.28 -21.21
N LYS A 52 -11.33 -5.73 -20.37
CA LYS A 52 -11.20 -5.76 -18.91
C LYS A 52 -9.97 -6.56 -18.47
N ALA A 53 -9.76 -7.76 -19.03
CA ALA A 53 -8.60 -8.58 -18.69
C ALA A 53 -7.26 -7.88 -19.02
N LEU A 54 -7.20 -7.19 -20.16
CA LEU A 54 -5.99 -6.43 -20.56
C LEU A 54 -5.79 -5.19 -19.69
N GLU A 55 -6.87 -4.49 -19.34
CA GLU A 55 -6.82 -3.32 -18.44
C GLU A 55 -6.40 -3.72 -17.01
N GLU A 56 -6.90 -4.83 -16.50
CA GLU A 56 -6.50 -5.41 -15.21
C GLU A 56 -5.04 -5.85 -15.21
N ALA A 57 -4.51 -6.27 -16.37
CA ALA A 57 -3.10 -6.58 -16.56
C ALA A 57 -2.20 -5.35 -16.76
N GLY A 58 -2.76 -4.15 -16.65
CA GLY A 58 -2.00 -2.91 -16.70
C GLY A 58 -1.86 -2.28 -18.09
N ILE A 59 -2.73 -2.62 -19.03
CA ILE A 59 -2.83 -1.92 -20.31
C ILE A 59 -3.79 -0.72 -20.17
N GLU A 60 -3.42 0.39 -20.76
CA GLU A 60 -4.26 1.55 -20.95
C GLU A 60 -4.44 1.77 -22.45
N PHE A 61 -5.70 1.72 -22.90
CA PHE A 61 -6.07 2.07 -24.27
C PHE A 61 -6.23 3.59 -24.37
N THR A 62 -5.56 4.21 -25.34
CA THR A 62 -5.61 5.66 -25.55
C THR A 62 -6.57 6.00 -26.69
N GLU A 63 -6.88 7.27 -26.86
CA GLU A 63 -7.68 7.74 -28.00
C GLU A 63 -7.07 7.29 -29.33
N GLY A 64 -7.93 6.95 -30.29
CA GLY A 64 -7.53 6.32 -31.55
C GLY A 64 -7.19 4.85 -31.39
N SER A 65 -6.11 4.38 -31.99
CA SER A 65 -5.66 2.98 -31.97
C SER A 65 -4.48 2.73 -31.03
N GLY A 66 -4.16 3.71 -30.18
CA GLY A 66 -3.01 3.63 -29.27
C GLY A 66 -3.29 2.75 -28.06
N LEU A 67 -2.21 2.21 -27.51
CA LEU A 67 -2.19 1.58 -26.20
C LEU A 67 -0.82 1.74 -25.56
N ARG A 68 -0.77 1.69 -24.22
CA ARG A 68 0.47 1.74 -23.44
C ARG A 68 0.34 0.93 -22.16
N HIS A 69 1.45 0.62 -21.52
CA HIS A 69 1.37 0.23 -20.12
C HIS A 69 0.76 1.38 -19.32
N ARG A 70 -0.24 1.04 -18.48
CA ARG A 70 -0.81 2.00 -17.53
C ARG A 70 0.34 2.53 -16.68
N ARG A 71 0.58 3.82 -16.75
CA ARG A 71 1.52 4.46 -15.84
C ARG A 71 0.87 4.44 -14.46
N GLU A 72 1.43 3.69 -13.54
CA GLU A 72 1.07 3.84 -12.14
C GLU A 72 1.38 5.28 -11.76
N ALA A 73 0.34 6.03 -11.43
CA ALA A 73 0.52 7.40 -10.99
C ALA A 73 1.29 7.39 -9.67
N LEU A 74 2.43 8.06 -9.62
CA LEU A 74 3.12 8.36 -8.39
C LEU A 74 2.65 9.75 -7.92
N LYS A 75 1.88 9.78 -6.84
CA LYS A 75 1.55 11.00 -6.15
C LYS A 75 2.51 11.20 -4.98
N ILE A 76 3.02 12.41 -4.84
CA ILE A 76 3.91 12.79 -3.75
C ILE A 76 3.32 14.01 -3.08
N ASP A 77 3.01 13.89 -1.79
CA ASP A 77 2.58 14.99 -0.94
C ASP A 77 3.67 15.29 0.09
N MET A 78 4.03 16.54 0.24
CA MET A 78 4.95 16.99 1.29
C MET A 78 4.19 17.86 2.29
N LEU A 79 4.18 17.43 3.54
CA LEU A 79 3.60 18.16 4.65
C LEU A 79 4.73 18.79 5.46
N GLU A 80 4.62 20.08 5.74
CA GLU A 80 5.60 20.82 6.53
C GLU A 80 4.90 21.74 7.54
N GLY A 81 5.56 21.98 8.64
CA GLY A 81 5.08 22.91 9.67
C GLY A 81 4.38 22.24 10.85
N PRO A 82 3.76 23.05 11.74
CA PRO A 82 3.22 22.56 13.02
C PRO A 82 2.14 21.49 12.89
N GLN A 83 1.41 21.50 11.77
CA GLN A 83 0.29 20.55 11.53
C GLN A 83 0.72 19.32 10.73
N ALA A 84 1.98 19.18 10.31
CA ALA A 84 2.43 18.08 9.47
C ALA A 84 2.14 16.71 10.11
N ILE A 85 2.42 16.57 11.39
CA ILE A 85 2.18 15.31 12.13
C ILE A 85 0.70 15.04 12.31
N GLN A 86 -0.10 16.05 12.63
CA GLN A 86 -1.55 15.91 12.72
C GLN A 86 -2.15 15.41 11.40
N ARG A 87 -1.77 16.05 10.29
CA ARG A 87 -2.25 15.67 8.95
C ARG A 87 -1.82 14.27 8.54
N LEU A 88 -0.62 13.82 8.96
CA LEU A 88 -0.18 12.45 8.75
C LEU A 88 -1.11 11.46 9.46
N PHE A 89 -1.47 11.69 10.72
CA PHE A 89 -2.39 10.83 11.45
C PHE A 89 -3.81 10.86 10.90
N GLU A 90 -4.27 12.02 10.46
CA GLU A 90 -5.56 12.17 9.79
C GLU A 90 -5.59 11.34 8.48
N ASP A 91 -4.49 11.36 7.71
CA ASP A 91 -4.37 10.58 6.48
C ASP A 91 -4.31 9.07 6.74
N PHE A 92 -3.63 8.60 7.80
CA PHE A 92 -3.70 7.20 8.23
C PHE A 92 -5.13 6.77 8.48
N TYR A 93 -5.84 7.53 9.30
CA TYR A 93 -7.21 7.20 9.67
C TYR A 93 -8.15 7.24 8.45
N ALA A 94 -8.12 8.30 7.66
CA ALA A 94 -8.96 8.45 6.48
C ALA A 94 -8.72 7.36 5.41
N THR A 95 -7.48 6.83 5.34
CA THR A 95 -7.16 5.74 4.41
C THR A 95 -7.70 4.39 4.91
N LEU A 96 -7.69 4.15 6.22
CA LEU A 96 -8.00 2.85 6.80
C LEU A 96 -9.42 2.74 7.38
N GLU A 97 -10.13 3.86 7.61
CA GLU A 97 -11.42 3.84 8.32
C GLU A 97 -12.53 3.09 7.58
N LYS A 98 -12.53 3.08 6.24
CA LYS A 98 -13.63 2.52 5.45
C LYS A 98 -13.59 0.99 5.37
N GLU A 99 -12.42 0.46 5.07
CA GLU A 99 -12.22 -0.96 4.77
C GLU A 99 -11.43 -1.68 5.87
N GLY A 100 -10.92 -0.94 6.83
CA GLY A 100 -9.97 -1.43 7.79
C GLY A 100 -8.58 -1.62 7.18
N GLY A 101 -7.73 -2.37 7.86
CA GLY A 101 -6.40 -2.73 7.36
C GLY A 101 -5.30 -2.54 8.38
N GLU A 102 -4.06 -2.54 7.88
CA GLU A 102 -2.88 -2.46 8.72
C GLU A 102 -2.12 -1.15 8.51
N LEU A 103 -1.71 -0.53 9.61
CA LEU A 103 -0.65 0.46 9.66
C LEU A 103 0.65 -0.25 10.06
N LEU A 104 1.61 -0.31 9.16
CA LEU A 104 2.93 -0.91 9.41
C LEU A 104 3.91 0.22 9.74
N VAL A 105 4.58 0.12 10.87
CA VAL A 105 5.42 1.18 11.43
C VAL A 105 6.82 0.65 11.71
N ARG A 106 7.84 1.39 11.29
CA ARG A 106 9.24 1.10 11.62
C ARG A 106 10.02 2.39 11.91
N GLY A 107 11.15 2.27 12.61
CA GLY A 107 12.03 3.41 12.91
C GLY A 107 11.43 4.41 13.91
N VAL A 108 10.43 4.01 14.69
CA VAL A 108 9.79 4.85 15.69
C VAL A 108 10.27 4.47 17.08
N SER A 109 10.81 5.46 17.83
CA SER A 109 10.86 5.42 19.28
C SER A 109 9.62 6.12 19.81
N GLU A 110 8.68 5.35 20.39
CA GLU A 110 7.43 5.93 20.91
C GLU A 110 7.67 6.92 22.03
N GLN A 111 8.71 6.71 22.83
CA GLN A 111 9.10 7.70 23.85
C GLN A 111 9.49 9.05 23.22
N THR A 112 10.24 9.03 22.11
CA THR A 112 10.58 10.25 21.37
C THR A 112 9.34 10.87 20.74
N PHE A 113 8.46 10.03 20.23
CA PHE A 113 7.23 10.48 19.57
C PHE A 113 6.30 11.17 20.56
N ILE A 114 6.10 10.61 21.75
CA ILE A 114 5.31 11.23 22.83
C ILE A 114 5.86 12.60 23.20
N LYS A 115 7.18 12.72 23.36
CA LYS A 115 7.80 14.00 23.70
C LYS A 115 7.52 15.10 22.67
N LYS A 116 7.40 14.75 21.39
CA LYS A 116 7.27 15.72 20.29
C LYS A 116 5.86 15.90 19.75
N ALA A 117 4.99 14.90 19.87
CA ALA A 117 3.71 14.87 19.17
C ALA A 117 2.56 14.24 19.98
N ARG A 118 2.65 14.24 21.32
CA ARG A 118 1.67 13.61 22.22
C ARG A 118 0.21 13.92 21.90
N PRO A 119 -0.23 15.18 21.69
CA PRO A 119 -1.63 15.47 21.45
C PRO A 119 -2.17 14.79 20.17
N HIS A 120 -1.37 14.76 19.11
CA HIS A 120 -1.76 14.18 17.82
C HIS A 120 -1.81 12.66 17.89
N LEU A 121 -0.83 12.05 18.55
CA LEU A 121 -0.80 10.61 18.77
C LEU A 121 -1.98 10.16 19.63
N ALA A 122 -2.26 10.84 20.74
CA ALA A 122 -3.39 10.51 21.62
C ALA A 122 -4.73 10.55 20.88
N ALA A 123 -5.00 11.62 20.11
CA ALA A 123 -6.21 11.75 19.31
C ALA A 123 -6.36 10.63 18.26
N TYR A 124 -5.26 10.24 17.62
CA TYR A 124 -5.25 9.12 16.66
C TYR A 124 -5.55 7.80 17.36
N LEU A 125 -4.85 7.49 18.44
CA LEU A 125 -5.01 6.23 19.17
C LEU A 125 -6.44 6.08 19.72
N GLU A 126 -7.07 7.17 20.19
CA GLU A 126 -8.46 7.16 20.60
C GLU A 126 -9.42 6.77 19.47
N LYS A 127 -9.20 7.30 18.26
CA LYS A 127 -9.98 6.95 17.06
C LYS A 127 -9.79 5.49 16.67
N VAL A 128 -8.54 5.03 16.59
CA VAL A 128 -8.20 3.65 16.22
C VAL A 128 -8.69 2.64 17.26
N GLY A 129 -8.61 2.95 18.55
CA GLY A 129 -9.10 2.09 19.62
C GLY A 129 -10.62 1.81 19.54
N ARG A 130 -11.37 2.71 18.89
CA ARG A 130 -12.81 2.53 18.62
C ARG A 130 -13.09 1.76 17.33
N HIS A 131 -12.09 1.59 16.46
CA HIS A 131 -12.23 1.00 15.13
C HIS A 131 -11.67 -0.43 15.09
N LYS A 132 -12.54 -1.43 15.18
CA LYS A 132 -12.16 -2.85 15.27
C LYS A 132 -11.42 -3.40 14.04
N GLY A 133 -11.46 -2.70 12.90
CA GLY A 133 -10.87 -3.15 11.64
C GLY A 133 -9.45 -2.64 11.38
N ILE A 134 -8.90 -1.75 12.23
CA ILE A 134 -7.55 -1.19 12.03
C ILE A 134 -6.58 -1.87 13.01
N GLN A 135 -5.50 -2.42 12.47
CA GLN A 135 -4.40 -2.95 13.26
C GLN A 135 -3.11 -2.17 12.99
N THR A 136 -2.29 -2.01 14.02
CA THR A 136 -0.96 -1.40 13.91
C THR A 136 0.11 -2.43 14.26
N ARG A 137 1.08 -2.63 13.38
CA ARG A 137 2.24 -3.49 13.61
C ARG A 137 3.49 -2.63 13.65
N LEU A 138 4.25 -2.73 14.73
CA LEU A 138 5.40 -1.86 14.99
C LEU A 138 6.69 -2.68 15.15
N LEU A 139 7.68 -2.34 14.32
CA LEU A 139 9.06 -2.77 14.51
C LEU A 139 9.80 -1.68 15.30
N VAL A 140 10.09 -1.98 16.56
CA VAL A 140 10.79 -1.09 17.50
C VAL A 140 12.18 -1.60 17.81
N CYS A 141 13.04 -0.73 18.33
CA CYS A 141 14.41 -1.10 18.66
C CYS A 141 14.43 -2.16 19.78
N GLU A 142 15.34 -3.11 19.68
CA GLU A 142 15.55 -4.09 20.76
C GLU A 142 15.85 -3.39 22.08
N GLY A 143 15.15 -3.83 23.12
CA GLY A 143 15.24 -3.26 24.46
C GLY A 143 14.34 -2.04 24.68
N ASP A 144 13.61 -1.57 23.67
CA ASP A 144 12.55 -0.59 23.90
C ASP A 144 11.38 -1.24 24.64
N VAL A 145 11.01 -0.64 25.76
CA VAL A 145 9.95 -1.12 26.65
C VAL A 145 8.82 -0.10 26.81
N TYR A 146 8.85 0.97 26.05
CA TYR A 146 7.87 2.06 26.12
C TYR A 146 6.86 1.91 24.97
N PHE A 147 5.71 1.32 25.26
CA PHE A 147 4.65 1.04 24.27
C PHE A 147 3.38 1.81 24.62
N VAL A 148 2.89 2.62 23.68
CA VAL A 148 1.73 3.48 23.88
C VAL A 148 0.51 3.06 23.05
N GLY A 149 0.66 2.16 22.09
CA GLY A 149 -0.45 1.66 21.30
C GLY A 149 -1.46 0.86 22.14
N HIS A 150 -2.70 0.78 21.69
CA HIS A 150 -3.69 -0.09 22.31
C HIS A 150 -3.29 -1.55 22.23
N ARG A 151 -3.35 -2.25 23.36
CA ARG A 151 -2.97 -3.67 23.45
C ARG A 151 -3.75 -4.57 22.48
N GLU A 152 -4.99 -4.22 22.18
CA GLU A 152 -5.86 -5.01 21.29
C GLU A 152 -5.59 -4.77 19.80
N THR A 153 -5.09 -3.60 19.44
CA THR A 153 -4.91 -3.19 18.05
C THR A 153 -3.45 -2.98 17.65
N SER A 154 -2.51 -3.04 18.61
CA SER A 154 -1.09 -2.78 18.34
C SER A 154 -0.23 -3.99 18.70
N ILE A 155 0.57 -4.45 17.75
CA ILE A 155 1.47 -5.58 17.90
C ILE A 155 2.90 -5.09 17.72
N TYR A 156 3.73 -5.33 18.72
CA TYR A 156 5.14 -4.92 18.73
C TYR A 156 6.07 -6.10 18.50
N ARG A 157 7.15 -5.85 17.76
CA ARG A 157 8.31 -6.73 17.68
C ARG A 157 9.60 -5.93 17.74
N TRP A 158 10.62 -6.52 18.37
CA TRP A 158 11.96 -5.98 18.44
C TRP A 158 12.79 -6.34 17.23
N VAL A 159 13.45 -5.36 16.64
CA VAL A 159 14.53 -5.53 15.66
C VAL A 159 15.86 -5.15 16.27
N ASP A 160 16.93 -5.76 15.80
CA ASP A 160 18.27 -5.44 16.26
C ASP A 160 18.60 -3.96 16.00
N LYS A 161 19.40 -3.38 16.88
CA LYS A 161 19.79 -1.95 16.79
C LYS A 161 20.42 -1.58 15.45
N GLU A 162 21.13 -2.50 14.84
CA GLU A 162 21.78 -2.32 13.54
C GLU A 162 20.76 -2.25 12.38
N VAL A 163 19.62 -2.92 12.52
CA VAL A 163 18.53 -2.94 11.54
C VAL A 163 17.50 -1.82 11.80
N PHE A 164 17.48 -1.32 13.03
CA PHE A 164 16.54 -0.29 13.42
C PHE A 164 16.82 1.02 12.68
N GLY A 165 15.89 1.43 11.81
CA GLY A 165 15.99 2.69 11.05
C GLY A 165 15.83 3.92 11.95
N LEU A 166 16.59 4.98 11.66
CA LEU A 166 16.52 6.25 12.40
C LEU A 166 15.36 7.15 11.95
N VAL A 167 14.76 6.86 10.81
CA VAL A 167 13.67 7.64 10.23
C VAL A 167 12.36 6.88 10.36
N PRO A 168 11.36 7.44 11.07
CA PRO A 168 10.05 6.86 11.13
C PRO A 168 9.43 6.69 9.75
N SER A 169 8.97 5.47 9.46
CA SER A 169 8.40 5.08 8.18
C SER A 169 7.10 4.31 8.41
N TYR A 170 6.11 4.58 7.58
CA TYR A 170 4.74 4.11 7.71
C TYR A 170 4.25 3.57 6.37
N ILE A 171 3.60 2.38 6.37
CA ILE A 171 2.98 1.80 5.17
C ILE A 171 1.51 1.51 5.50
N TYR A 172 0.60 2.03 4.68
CA TYR A 172 -0.85 1.91 4.87
C TYR A 172 -1.59 2.06 3.53
N GLY A 173 -2.57 1.21 3.26
CA GLY A 173 -3.22 1.19 1.95
C GLY A 173 -2.20 1.09 0.81
N ASP A 174 -2.27 1.98 -0.15
CA ASP A 174 -1.34 2.14 -1.27
C ASP A 174 -0.29 3.25 -1.06
N LYS A 175 -0.07 3.64 0.21
CA LYS A 175 0.80 4.73 0.61
C LYS A 175 2.01 4.27 1.42
N HIS A 176 3.11 5.00 1.24
CA HIS A 176 4.28 4.96 2.10
C HIS A 176 4.63 6.38 2.55
N ALA A 177 4.82 6.59 3.84
CA ALA A 177 5.18 7.87 4.40
C ALA A 177 6.46 7.80 5.22
N VAL A 178 7.24 8.87 5.21
CA VAL A 178 8.41 9.05 6.08
C VAL A 178 8.27 10.35 6.86
N LEU A 179 8.65 10.33 8.15
CA LEU A 179 8.65 11.49 9.01
C LEU A 179 10.09 11.92 9.31
N LEU A 180 10.44 13.11 8.89
CA LEU A 180 11.72 13.73 9.17
C LEU A 180 11.56 14.70 10.36
N TRP A 181 12.20 14.34 11.47
CA TRP A 181 12.26 15.21 12.63
C TRP A 181 13.19 16.38 12.34
N GLY A 182 12.62 17.55 12.32
CA GLY A 182 13.33 18.80 12.11
C GLY A 182 12.57 19.96 12.77
N SER A 183 13.00 21.16 12.53
CA SER A 183 12.29 22.39 12.93
C SER A 183 12.15 23.27 11.68
N PRO A 184 11.02 23.18 10.98
CA PRO A 184 9.82 22.38 11.25
C PRO A 184 9.95 20.89 10.92
N ALA A 185 9.06 20.04 11.47
CA ALA A 185 8.94 18.65 11.05
C ALA A 185 8.40 18.55 9.62
N ARG A 186 8.88 17.56 8.86
CA ARG A 186 8.45 17.30 7.50
C ARG A 186 7.98 15.87 7.35
N VAL A 187 6.94 15.69 6.56
CA VAL A 187 6.42 14.37 6.17
C VAL A 187 6.38 14.29 4.66
N VAL A 188 6.91 13.23 4.11
CA VAL A 188 6.76 12.90 2.68
C VAL A 188 5.86 11.70 2.57
N ILE A 189 4.74 11.83 1.87
CA ILE A 189 3.79 10.76 1.59
C ILE A 189 3.89 10.45 0.10
N THR A 190 4.21 9.22 -0.24
CA THR A 190 4.14 8.71 -1.60
C THR A 190 2.94 7.78 -1.72
N GLN A 191 2.11 7.98 -2.74
CA GLN A 191 0.98 7.11 -3.04
C GLN A 191 1.21 6.44 -4.39
N ASN A 192 1.45 5.14 -4.35
CA ASN A 192 1.61 4.25 -5.50
C ASN A 192 1.53 2.80 -5.01
N PRO A 193 0.66 1.94 -5.57
CA PRO A 193 0.47 0.57 -5.12
C PRO A 193 1.74 -0.29 -5.15
N SER A 194 2.51 -0.24 -6.24
CA SER A 194 3.73 -1.03 -6.39
C SER A 194 4.83 -0.61 -5.42
N LEU A 195 4.93 0.70 -5.17
CA LEU A 195 5.89 1.23 -4.19
C LEU A 195 5.50 0.82 -2.76
N ALA A 196 4.24 0.99 -2.38
CA ALA A 196 3.74 0.58 -1.08
C ALA A 196 3.91 -0.93 -0.85
N GLU A 197 3.61 -1.75 -1.86
CA GLU A 197 3.81 -3.20 -1.80
C GLU A 197 5.29 -3.58 -1.65
N THR A 198 6.20 -2.86 -2.29
CA THR A 198 7.65 -3.08 -2.15
C THR A 198 8.09 -2.87 -0.69
N TYR A 199 7.67 -1.77 -0.07
CA TYR A 199 7.98 -1.50 1.33
C TYR A 199 7.26 -2.47 2.29
N ARG A 200 6.05 -2.91 1.96
CA ARG A 200 5.32 -3.94 2.71
C ARG A 200 6.10 -5.25 2.75
N ARG A 201 6.62 -5.70 1.60
CA ARG A 201 7.45 -6.92 1.54
C ARG A 201 8.73 -6.80 2.35
N GLN A 202 9.38 -5.65 2.34
CA GLN A 202 10.55 -5.38 3.18
C GLN A 202 10.17 -5.45 4.67
N PHE A 203 9.05 -4.81 5.05
CA PHE A 203 8.54 -4.88 6.42
C PHE A 203 8.26 -6.32 6.85
N GLU A 204 7.61 -7.13 5.99
CA GLU A 204 7.30 -8.53 6.28
C GLU A 204 8.56 -9.39 6.44
N ALA A 205 9.61 -9.13 5.68
CA ALA A 205 10.90 -9.81 5.82
C ALA A 205 11.53 -9.50 7.20
N ASP A 206 11.57 -8.22 7.59
CA ASP A 206 12.05 -7.80 8.90
C ASP A 206 11.16 -8.37 10.02
N TRP A 207 9.83 -8.36 9.83
CA TRP A 207 8.86 -8.86 10.80
C TRP A 207 9.03 -10.34 11.12
N LYS A 208 9.35 -11.17 10.14
CA LYS A 208 9.59 -12.60 10.32
C LYS A 208 10.77 -12.87 11.25
N ASN A 209 11.82 -12.06 11.14
CA ASN A 209 13.05 -12.18 11.91
C ASN A 209 13.00 -11.47 13.26
N ALA A 210 12.04 -10.57 13.45
CA ALA A 210 11.90 -9.76 14.63
C ALA A 210 11.41 -10.56 15.84
N ARG A 211 11.96 -10.26 17.02
CA ARG A 211 11.68 -10.96 18.28
C ARG A 211 10.45 -10.38 18.98
N ARG A 212 9.71 -11.21 19.67
CA ARG A 212 8.61 -10.73 20.51
C ARG A 212 9.19 -10.13 21.80
N PRO A 213 8.74 -8.92 22.19
CA PRO A 213 9.07 -8.38 23.50
C PRO A 213 8.58 -9.28 24.65
N PRO A 214 9.18 -9.21 25.83
CA PRO A 214 8.69 -9.90 27.02
C PRO A 214 7.21 -9.60 27.31
N LYS A 215 6.48 -10.57 27.87
CA LYS A 215 5.03 -10.45 28.11
C LYS A 215 4.65 -9.48 29.23
N ASP A 216 5.57 -9.16 30.10
CA ASP A 216 5.43 -8.31 31.26
C ASP A 216 5.61 -6.82 30.97
N ILE A 217 5.92 -6.46 29.70
CA ILE A 217 5.99 -5.06 29.30
C ILE A 217 4.61 -4.40 29.42
N LEU A 218 4.56 -3.32 30.17
CA LEU A 218 3.36 -2.52 30.36
C LEU A 218 3.19 -1.56 29.18
N TYR A 219 2.01 -1.59 28.58
CA TYR A 219 1.59 -0.56 27.64
C TYR A 219 1.27 0.72 28.40
N GLN A 220 1.94 1.78 28.04
CA GLN A 220 1.78 3.09 28.67
C GLN A 220 0.92 3.97 27.77
N TRP A 221 -0.39 3.86 27.93
CA TRP A 221 -1.33 4.73 27.25
C TRP A 221 -1.17 6.17 27.74
N PRO A 222 -1.11 7.20 26.85
CA PRO A 222 -0.96 8.60 27.24
C PRO A 222 -2.21 9.19 27.88
#